data_a6696f8e21d476b3e382752f64d5a2a3
#
_entry.id   a6696f8e21d476b3e382752f64d5a2a3
#
_cell.length_a   1.000
_cell.length_b   1.000
_cell.length_c   1.000
_cell.angle_alpha   90.00
_cell.angle_beta   90.00
_cell.angle_gamma   90.00
#
_symmetry.space_group_name_H-M   'P 1'
#
loop_
_entity.id
_entity.type
_entity.pdbx_description
1 polymer ?
#
loop_
_entity_poly.entity_id
_entity_poly.type
_entity_poly.pdbx_seq_one_letter_code
_entity_poly.pdbx_strand_id
1 'polypeptide(L)'
;MTAFLPVTRRELLETGVEQPDFVYITGDAYVDHPSFGAAIITRILQSLGYSVAVIAQPNWHTTQDFMRFGCPRLAFLVTGGNIDSMVAHYTSAKRKRNSDLYSPGGKAGLRPDRAVITYCRKIREAYPDAAIAIGGLEASLRRFAHYDYWDDCVRPSILADSG
;
A
#
# COMPACT_ATOMS: atom_id res chain seq x y z
N MET A 1 13.97 -8.83 21.33
CA MET A 1 13.26 -7.73 20.64
C MET A 1 13.10 -8.13 19.18
N THR A 2 11.90 -8.20 18.68
CA THR A 2 11.69 -8.44 17.26
C THR A 2 12.19 -7.21 16.50
N ALA A 3 13.14 -7.42 15.59
CA ALA A 3 13.63 -6.37 14.69
C ALA A 3 12.46 -5.77 13.88
N PHE A 4 12.65 -4.55 13.37
CA PHE A 4 11.71 -3.99 12.39
C PHE A 4 11.61 -4.90 11.17
N LEU A 5 10.48 -4.84 10.48
CA LEU A 5 10.31 -5.55 9.22
C LEU A 5 11.24 -4.97 8.16
N PRO A 6 11.77 -5.80 7.26
CA PRO A 6 12.66 -5.34 6.21
C PRO A 6 11.94 -4.37 5.25
N VAL A 7 12.53 -3.21 5.04
CA VAL A 7 12.09 -2.18 4.08
C VAL A 7 13.08 -2.03 2.92
N THR A 8 14.24 -2.68 3.03
CA THR A 8 15.26 -2.75 1.98
C THR A 8 15.60 -4.20 1.64
N ARG A 9 16.10 -4.41 0.42
CA ARG A 9 16.55 -5.74 -0.01
C ARG A 9 17.67 -6.29 0.89
N ARG A 10 18.55 -5.44 1.35
CA ARG A 10 19.65 -5.81 2.26
C ARG A 10 19.10 -6.34 3.58
N GLU A 11 18.18 -5.62 4.22
CA GLU A 11 17.56 -6.05 5.48
C GLU A 11 16.83 -7.39 5.33
N LEU A 12 16.15 -7.62 4.19
CA LEU A 12 15.52 -8.91 3.92
C LEU A 12 16.54 -10.04 3.89
N LEU A 13 17.65 -9.87 3.18
CA LEU A 13 18.73 -10.86 3.11
C LEU A 13 19.38 -11.12 4.48
N GLU A 14 19.51 -10.11 5.32
CA GLU A 14 20.01 -10.25 6.70
C GLU A 14 19.11 -11.13 7.58
N THR A 15 17.83 -11.29 7.22
CA THR A 15 16.93 -12.27 7.87
C THR A 15 17.09 -13.72 7.34
N GLY A 16 17.94 -13.95 6.35
CA GLY A 16 18.10 -15.24 5.69
C GLY A 16 17.03 -15.53 4.62
N VAL A 17 16.20 -14.55 4.28
CA VAL A 17 15.11 -14.69 3.30
C VAL A 17 15.51 -14.06 1.97
N GLU A 18 15.55 -14.85 0.90
CA GLU A 18 15.81 -14.33 -0.45
C GLU A 18 14.54 -13.84 -1.14
N GLN A 19 13.42 -14.54 -0.97
CA GLN A 19 12.13 -14.21 -1.54
C GLN A 19 11.07 -14.21 -0.42
N PRO A 20 10.42 -13.07 -0.13
CA PRO A 20 9.43 -13.00 0.93
C PRO A 20 8.12 -13.71 0.53
N ASP A 21 7.37 -14.21 1.51
CA ASP A 21 6.03 -14.75 1.29
C ASP A 21 5.06 -13.64 0.88
N PHE A 22 5.15 -12.51 1.57
CA PHE A 22 4.32 -11.35 1.30
C PHE A 22 5.16 -10.07 1.15
N VAL A 23 4.75 -9.22 0.24
CA VAL A 23 5.20 -7.82 0.17
C VAL A 23 4.02 -6.92 0.52
N TYR A 24 4.12 -6.21 1.63
CA TYR A 24 3.10 -5.28 2.10
C TYR A 24 3.38 -3.88 1.57
N ILE A 25 2.43 -3.30 0.83
CA ILE A 25 2.55 -1.97 0.22
C ILE A 25 1.54 -1.03 0.86
N THR A 26 2.01 0.09 1.36
CA THR A 26 1.17 1.08 2.04
C THR A 26 1.39 2.50 1.53
N GLY A 27 0.31 3.28 1.50
CA GLY A 27 0.35 4.72 1.22
C GLY A 27 0.89 5.56 2.39
N ASP A 28 1.05 4.99 3.58
CA ASP A 28 1.62 5.67 4.75
C ASP A 28 3.13 5.45 4.86
N ALA A 29 3.82 6.33 5.57
CA ALA A 29 5.16 6.04 6.10
C ALA A 29 5.13 4.75 6.95
N TYR A 30 6.21 3.99 6.96
CA TYR A 30 6.29 2.80 7.80
C TYR A 30 6.42 3.19 9.27
N VAL A 31 5.44 2.79 10.05
CA VAL A 31 5.40 2.93 11.51
C VAL A 31 5.00 1.59 12.11
N ASP A 32 5.91 0.98 12.87
CA ASP A 32 5.65 -0.30 13.56
C ASP A 32 5.00 -0.03 14.92
N HIS A 33 3.74 0.38 14.88
CA HIS A 33 2.93 0.68 16.06
C HIS A 33 1.51 0.13 15.87
N PRO A 34 0.87 -0.42 16.91
CA PRO A 34 -0.45 -1.06 16.80
C PRO A 34 -1.60 -0.14 16.38
N SER A 35 -1.39 1.18 16.31
CA SER A 35 -2.34 2.11 15.68
C SER A 35 -2.31 2.09 14.16
N PHE A 36 -1.35 1.39 13.54
CA PHE A 36 -1.20 1.32 12.10
C PHE A 36 -1.53 -0.08 11.58
N GLY A 37 -2.40 -0.16 10.58
CA GLY A 37 -2.79 -1.43 9.96
C GLY A 37 -1.58 -2.20 9.40
N ALA A 38 -0.56 -1.50 8.92
CA ALA A 38 0.69 -2.11 8.47
C ALA A 38 1.32 -2.97 9.57
N ALA A 39 1.50 -2.42 10.79
CA ALA A 39 2.09 -3.15 11.90
C ALA A 39 1.23 -4.35 12.33
N ILE A 40 -0.09 -4.16 12.45
CA ILE A 40 -1.00 -5.23 12.88
C ILE A 40 -0.94 -6.41 11.91
N ILE A 41 -1.18 -6.16 10.62
CA ILE A 41 -1.26 -7.23 9.61
C ILE A 41 0.09 -7.94 9.44
N THR A 42 1.17 -7.17 9.32
CA THR A 42 2.48 -7.77 9.08
C THR A 42 3.00 -8.55 10.29
N ARG A 43 2.74 -8.09 11.53
CA ARG A 43 3.13 -8.81 12.74
C ARG A 43 2.31 -10.08 12.96
N ILE A 44 1.02 -10.07 12.60
CA ILE A 44 0.20 -11.29 12.61
C ILE A 44 0.78 -12.31 11.61
N LEU A 45 1.09 -11.90 10.38
CA LEU A 45 1.68 -12.81 9.39
C LEU A 45 3.02 -13.38 9.87
N GLN A 46 3.89 -12.55 10.47
CA GLN A 46 5.13 -13.04 11.07
C GLN A 46 4.88 -14.05 12.21
N SER A 47 3.89 -13.82 13.06
CA SER A 47 3.55 -14.74 14.14
C SER A 47 3.05 -16.09 13.64
N LEU A 48 2.54 -16.15 12.42
CA LEU A 48 2.12 -17.36 11.71
C LEU A 48 3.27 -18.01 10.91
N GLY A 49 4.49 -17.47 11.01
CA GLY A 49 5.68 -18.03 10.38
C GLY A 49 5.94 -17.55 8.94
N TYR A 50 5.18 -16.56 8.44
CA TYR A 50 5.43 -16.00 7.13
C TYR A 50 6.51 -14.92 7.14
N SER A 51 7.30 -14.88 6.08
CA SER A 51 8.24 -13.79 5.81
C SER A 51 7.52 -12.62 5.12
N VAL A 52 7.71 -11.42 5.67
CA VAL A 52 7.04 -10.21 5.16
C VAL A 52 8.06 -9.09 4.98
N ALA A 53 8.02 -8.44 3.82
CA ALA A 53 8.74 -7.20 3.54
C ALA A 53 7.76 -6.04 3.34
N VAL A 54 8.17 -4.81 3.64
CA VAL A 54 7.31 -3.63 3.58
C VAL A 54 7.84 -2.62 2.57
N ILE A 55 6.96 -2.13 1.70
CA ILE A 55 7.20 -0.99 0.83
C ILE A 55 6.26 0.13 1.27
N ALA A 56 6.81 1.11 1.97
CA ALA A 56 6.07 2.28 2.43
C ALA A 56 6.23 3.42 1.44
N GLN A 57 5.12 4.00 1.02
CA GLN A 57 5.08 5.13 0.07
C GLN A 57 6.01 4.94 -1.14
N PRO A 58 5.80 3.87 -1.96
CA PRO A 58 6.60 3.66 -3.16
C PRO A 58 6.51 4.86 -4.12
N ASN A 59 7.59 5.09 -4.87
CA ASN A 59 7.53 6.00 -6.00
C ASN A 59 6.61 5.40 -7.08
N TRP A 60 5.38 5.88 -7.10
CA TRP A 60 4.32 5.38 -7.98
C TRP A 60 4.42 5.86 -9.45
N HIS A 61 5.39 6.72 -9.76
CA HIS A 61 5.67 7.13 -11.14
C HIS A 61 6.39 6.04 -11.95
N THR A 62 7.08 5.11 -11.26
CA THR A 62 7.82 4.01 -11.87
C THR A 62 7.48 2.67 -11.21
N THR A 63 7.86 1.55 -11.82
CA THR A 63 7.72 0.22 -11.23
C THR A 63 8.87 -0.17 -10.30
N GLN A 64 9.94 0.61 -10.26
CA GLN A 64 11.21 0.24 -9.62
C GLN A 64 11.06 -0.11 -8.13
N ASP A 65 10.31 0.70 -7.38
CA ASP A 65 10.09 0.43 -5.95
C ASP A 65 9.26 -0.83 -5.72
N PHE A 66 8.30 -1.11 -6.61
CA PHE A 66 7.47 -2.32 -6.53
C PHE A 66 8.26 -3.60 -6.83
N MET A 67 9.39 -3.48 -7.50
CA MET A 67 10.30 -4.59 -7.82
C MET A 67 11.40 -4.79 -6.77
N ARG A 68 11.48 -3.96 -5.74
CA ARG A 68 12.56 -3.95 -4.72
C ARG A 68 12.84 -5.32 -4.10
N PHE A 69 11.81 -6.10 -3.83
CA PHE A 69 11.92 -7.43 -3.22
C PHE A 69 11.73 -8.59 -4.19
N GLY A 70 11.48 -8.30 -5.47
CA GLY A 70 11.01 -9.29 -6.43
C GLY A 70 9.52 -9.62 -6.24
N CYS A 71 9.01 -10.57 -7.03
CA CYS A 71 7.66 -11.09 -6.86
C CYS A 71 7.59 -11.92 -5.56
N PRO A 72 6.66 -11.66 -4.63
CA PRO A 72 6.52 -12.49 -3.44
C PRO A 72 6.06 -13.90 -3.79
N ARG A 73 6.32 -14.86 -2.89
CA ARG A 73 5.90 -16.26 -3.08
C ARG A 73 4.38 -16.43 -3.09
N LEU A 74 3.66 -15.65 -2.27
CA LEU A 74 2.23 -15.78 -2.08
C LEU A 74 1.46 -14.60 -2.67
N ALA A 75 1.66 -13.38 -2.17
CA ALA A 75 0.92 -12.22 -2.67
C ALA A 75 1.55 -10.87 -2.31
N PHE A 76 1.22 -9.85 -3.09
CA PHE A 76 1.28 -8.47 -2.66
C PHE A 76 0.04 -8.13 -1.82
N LEU A 77 0.25 -7.43 -0.70
CA LEU A 77 -0.81 -6.91 0.17
C LEU A 77 -0.85 -5.39 0.05
N VAL A 78 -1.91 -4.84 -0.51
CA VAL A 78 -1.95 -3.42 -0.92
C VAL A 78 -3.00 -2.65 -0.11
N THR A 79 -2.59 -1.52 0.44
CA THR A 79 -3.48 -0.58 1.15
C THR A 79 -3.16 0.87 0.82
N GLY A 80 -4.17 1.73 0.85
CA GLY A 80 -4.00 3.18 0.78
C GLY A 80 -3.39 3.82 2.03
N GLY A 81 -3.26 3.05 3.13
CA GLY A 81 -2.82 3.52 4.44
C GLY A 81 -3.96 3.62 5.44
N ASN A 82 -3.74 4.34 6.54
CA ASN A 82 -4.71 4.54 7.63
C ASN A 82 -5.89 5.43 7.25
N ILE A 83 -5.78 6.19 6.18
CA ILE A 83 -6.83 7.04 5.66
C ILE A 83 -6.98 6.84 4.15
N ASP A 84 -8.17 7.10 3.65
CA ASP A 84 -8.43 7.16 2.21
C ASP A 84 -7.56 8.22 1.53
N SER A 85 -6.92 7.88 0.40
CA SER A 85 -5.98 8.76 -0.29
C SER A 85 -6.60 10.07 -0.76
N MET A 86 -7.85 10.03 -1.23
CA MET A 86 -8.57 11.24 -1.66
C MET A 86 -8.89 12.15 -0.47
N VAL A 87 -9.25 11.56 0.67
CA VAL A 87 -9.47 12.31 1.93
C VAL A 87 -8.16 12.87 2.49
N ALA A 88 -7.05 12.15 2.35
CA ALA A 88 -5.72 12.65 2.72
C ALA A 88 -5.31 13.87 1.89
N HIS A 89 -5.63 13.87 0.60
CA HIS A 89 -5.17 14.90 -0.34
C HIS A 89 -6.07 16.11 -0.45
N TYR A 90 -7.37 15.96 -0.19
CA TYR A 90 -8.34 17.01 -0.50
C TYR A 90 -9.27 17.30 0.66
N THR A 91 -9.78 18.52 0.68
CA THR A 91 -10.91 18.92 1.54
C THR A 91 -12.24 18.55 0.87
N SER A 92 -13.34 18.63 1.62
CA SER A 92 -14.69 18.44 1.07
C SER A 92 -15.04 19.41 -0.07
N ALA A 93 -14.40 20.59 -0.08
CA ALA A 93 -14.52 21.57 -1.15
C ALA A 93 -13.55 21.34 -2.33
N LYS A 94 -13.04 20.12 -2.49
CA LYS A 94 -12.07 19.71 -3.54
C LYS A 94 -10.76 20.53 -3.57
N ARG A 95 -10.40 21.19 -2.47
CA ARG A 95 -9.13 21.92 -2.38
C ARG A 95 -8.00 20.99 -1.94
N LYS A 96 -6.87 21.02 -2.63
CA LYS A 96 -5.70 20.22 -2.29
C LYS A 96 -5.14 20.65 -0.93
N ARG A 97 -4.79 19.65 -0.10
CA ARG A 97 -4.12 19.87 1.20
C ARG A 97 -2.63 20.08 0.99
N ASN A 98 -2.02 20.91 1.83
CA ASN A 98 -0.59 21.20 1.78
C ASN A 98 0.26 20.22 2.62
N SER A 99 -0.38 19.34 3.38
CA SER A 99 0.29 18.37 4.25
C SER A 99 -0.44 17.02 4.22
N ASP A 100 0.31 15.94 4.44
CA ASP A 100 -0.20 14.60 4.69
C ASP A 100 0.40 14.10 6.01
N LEU A 101 -0.44 13.97 7.04
CA LEU A 101 -0.02 13.60 8.39
C LEU A 101 0.61 12.18 8.48
N TYR A 102 0.35 11.34 7.50
CA TYR A 102 0.86 9.97 7.42
C TYR A 102 2.11 9.85 6.55
N SER A 103 2.64 10.98 6.08
CA SER A 103 3.88 11.05 5.30
C SER A 103 5.04 11.59 6.14
N PRO A 104 6.29 11.20 5.84
CA PRO A 104 7.46 11.71 6.55
C PRO A 104 7.51 13.24 6.52
N GLY A 105 7.66 13.85 7.69
CA GLY A 105 7.68 15.31 7.84
C GLY A 105 6.37 16.00 7.42
N GLY A 106 5.26 15.28 7.33
CA GLY A 106 3.98 15.83 6.90
C GLY A 106 3.95 16.24 5.41
N LYS A 107 4.85 15.75 4.58
CA LYS A 107 5.01 16.14 3.18
C LYS A 107 3.86 15.61 2.32
N ALA A 108 3.09 16.51 1.70
CA ALA A 108 2.06 16.14 0.74
C ALA A 108 2.64 15.64 -0.59
N GLY A 109 1.88 14.79 -1.31
CA GLY A 109 2.20 14.35 -2.67
C GLY A 109 3.11 13.13 -2.79
N LEU A 110 3.48 12.48 -1.68
CA LEU A 110 4.20 11.20 -1.71
C LEU A 110 3.27 10.02 -2.01
N ARG A 111 2.03 10.10 -1.58
CA ARG A 111 0.97 9.14 -1.89
C ARG A 111 0.27 9.56 -3.20
N PRO A 112 -0.13 8.62 -4.09
CA PRO A 112 -0.96 8.96 -5.25
C PRO A 112 -2.43 9.14 -4.85
N ASP A 113 -3.20 9.78 -5.71
CA ASP A 113 -4.65 9.71 -5.68
C ASP A 113 -5.10 8.27 -5.97
N ARG A 114 -6.15 7.80 -5.27
CA ARG A 114 -6.65 6.42 -5.38
C ARG A 114 -5.50 5.41 -5.26
N ALA A 115 -4.79 5.50 -4.14
CA ALA A 115 -3.52 4.83 -3.92
C ALA A 115 -3.59 3.32 -4.18
N VAL A 116 -4.64 2.64 -3.72
CA VAL A 116 -4.80 1.19 -3.94
C VAL A 116 -4.82 0.84 -5.42
N ILE A 117 -5.63 1.54 -6.22
CA ILE A 117 -5.74 1.32 -7.67
C ILE A 117 -4.39 1.59 -8.36
N THR A 118 -3.77 2.72 -8.02
CA THR A 118 -2.48 3.11 -8.60
C THR A 118 -1.39 2.08 -8.30
N TYR A 119 -1.31 1.61 -7.06
CA TYR A 119 -0.32 0.60 -6.66
C TYR A 119 -0.58 -0.75 -7.35
N CYS A 120 -1.84 -1.20 -7.41
CA CYS A 120 -2.18 -2.44 -8.12
C CYS A 120 -1.78 -2.38 -9.59
N ARG A 121 -2.06 -1.28 -10.28
CA ARG A 121 -1.64 -1.09 -11.67
C ARG A 121 -0.13 -1.16 -11.84
N LYS A 122 0.65 -0.56 -10.91
CA LYS A 122 2.11 -0.64 -10.94
C LYS A 122 2.64 -2.04 -10.66
N ILE A 123 1.98 -2.80 -9.79
CA ILE A 123 2.32 -4.20 -9.57
C ILE A 123 2.02 -5.02 -10.84
N ARG A 124 0.85 -4.85 -11.47
CA ARG A 124 0.48 -5.55 -12.71
C ARG A 124 1.42 -5.20 -13.88
N GLU A 125 1.88 -3.95 -13.95
CA GLU A 125 2.87 -3.52 -14.94
C GLU A 125 4.21 -4.26 -14.75
N ALA A 126 4.63 -4.50 -13.50
CA ALA A 126 5.87 -5.21 -13.17
C ALA A 126 5.71 -6.74 -13.18
N TYR A 127 4.56 -7.24 -12.72
CA TYR A 127 4.26 -8.65 -12.49
C TYR A 127 2.81 -8.95 -12.88
N PRO A 128 2.51 -9.20 -14.17
CA PRO A 128 1.14 -9.35 -14.67
C PRO A 128 0.30 -10.42 -13.95
N ASP A 129 0.94 -11.53 -13.58
CA ASP A 129 0.26 -12.70 -12.98
C ASP A 129 0.38 -12.77 -11.45
N ALA A 130 0.94 -11.75 -10.80
CA ALA A 130 1.12 -11.77 -9.35
C ALA A 130 -0.23 -11.76 -8.61
N ALA A 131 -0.33 -12.56 -7.55
CA ALA A 131 -1.48 -12.48 -6.66
C ALA A 131 -1.44 -11.15 -5.88
N ILE A 132 -2.56 -10.43 -5.85
CA ILE A 132 -2.71 -9.16 -5.12
C ILE A 132 -3.93 -9.27 -4.21
N ALA A 133 -3.75 -8.97 -2.93
CA ALA A 133 -4.83 -8.77 -2.00
C ALA A 133 -4.91 -7.29 -1.62
N ILE A 134 -6.09 -6.70 -1.73
CA ILE A 134 -6.33 -5.30 -1.38
C ILE A 134 -7.08 -5.20 -0.06
N GLY A 135 -6.76 -4.19 0.73
CA GLY A 135 -7.39 -4.00 2.05
C GLY A 135 -7.27 -2.59 2.58
N GLY A 136 -7.65 -2.45 3.85
CA GLY A 136 -7.65 -1.16 4.53
C GLY A 136 -8.89 -0.32 4.26
N LEU A 137 -8.89 0.92 4.76
CA LEU A 137 -10.05 1.81 4.74
C LEU A 137 -10.48 2.16 3.31
N GLU A 138 -9.55 2.51 2.44
CA GLU A 138 -9.81 2.90 1.06
C GLU A 138 -10.49 1.78 0.26
N ALA A 139 -9.99 0.54 0.38
CA ALA A 139 -10.60 -0.63 -0.26
C ALA A 139 -11.99 -0.93 0.30
N SER A 140 -12.15 -0.83 1.62
CA SER A 140 -13.43 -1.10 2.29
C SER A 140 -14.53 -0.11 1.91
N LEU A 141 -14.20 1.17 1.77
CA LEU A 141 -15.15 2.21 1.37
C LEU A 141 -15.62 2.05 -0.09
N ARG A 142 -14.77 1.49 -0.95
CA ARG A 142 -15.01 1.33 -2.39
C ARG A 142 -15.25 -0.13 -2.81
N ARG A 143 -15.61 -1.02 -1.89
CA ARG A 143 -15.82 -2.45 -2.18
C ARG A 143 -16.99 -2.75 -3.14
N PHE A 144 -17.91 -1.82 -3.28
CA PHE A 144 -19.02 -1.89 -4.23
C PHE A 144 -18.90 -0.81 -5.31
N ALA A 145 -19.68 -0.93 -6.39
CA ALA A 145 -19.86 0.16 -7.32
C ALA A 145 -20.39 1.40 -6.57
N HIS A 146 -19.82 2.54 -6.86
CA HIS A 146 -20.11 3.78 -6.13
C HIS A 146 -20.05 5.00 -7.05
N TYR A 147 -20.76 6.05 -6.65
CA TYR A 147 -20.64 7.34 -7.30
C TYR A 147 -19.33 8.03 -6.87
N ASP A 148 -18.47 8.31 -7.82
CA ASP A 148 -17.24 9.06 -7.59
C ASP A 148 -17.50 10.55 -7.70
N TYR A 149 -17.58 11.19 -6.56
CA TYR A 149 -17.81 12.62 -6.43
C TYR A 149 -16.77 13.50 -7.15
N TRP A 150 -15.53 12.99 -7.33
CA TRP A 150 -14.45 13.74 -7.95
C TRP A 150 -14.59 13.83 -9.46
N ASP A 151 -14.90 12.70 -10.08
CA ASP A 151 -14.99 12.56 -11.53
C ASP A 151 -16.44 12.65 -12.01
N ASP A 152 -17.40 12.85 -11.09
CA ASP A 152 -18.84 12.96 -11.38
C ASP A 152 -19.37 11.78 -12.20
N CYS A 153 -18.98 10.56 -11.81
CA CYS A 153 -19.34 9.34 -12.51
C CYS A 153 -19.55 8.15 -11.57
N VAL A 154 -20.21 7.12 -12.06
CA VAL A 154 -20.29 5.82 -11.35
C VAL A 154 -19.04 5.01 -11.68
N ARG A 155 -18.31 4.60 -10.64
CA ARG A 155 -17.17 3.69 -10.76
C ARG A 155 -17.54 2.27 -10.34
N PRO A 156 -16.90 1.25 -10.92
CA PRO A 156 -17.04 -0.12 -10.45
C PRO A 156 -16.49 -0.28 -9.03
N SER A 157 -16.59 -1.48 -8.47
CA SER A 157 -15.89 -1.78 -7.22
C SER A 157 -14.39 -1.59 -7.37
N ILE A 158 -13.70 -1.25 -6.27
CA ILE A 158 -12.26 -1.07 -6.28
C ILE A 158 -11.52 -2.33 -6.75
N LEU A 159 -12.05 -3.51 -6.47
CA LEU A 159 -11.46 -4.76 -6.94
C LEU A 159 -11.49 -4.85 -8.47
N ALA A 160 -12.59 -4.49 -9.10
CA ALA A 160 -12.70 -4.46 -10.56
C ALA A 160 -11.88 -3.33 -11.20
N ASP A 161 -11.74 -2.17 -10.52
CA ASP A 161 -10.94 -1.02 -11.01
C ASP A 161 -9.42 -1.22 -10.83
N SER A 162 -9.03 -2.15 -9.95
CA SER A 162 -7.62 -2.46 -9.67
C SER A 162 -7.00 -3.48 -10.65
N GLY A 163 -7.80 -4.22 -11.41
CA GLY A 163 -7.38 -5.25 -12.38
C GLY A 163 -7.21 -6.61 -11.74
#